data_4fa2986a8ed3702e7566c1341faf2a2c
#
_entry.id   4fa2986a8ed3702e7566c1341faf2a2c
#
_cell.length_a   1.000
_cell.length_b   1.000
_cell.length_c   1.000
_cell.angle_alpha   90.00
_cell.angle_beta   90.00
_cell.angle_gamma   90.00
#
_symmetry.space_group_name_H-M   'P 1'
#
loop_
_entity.id
_entity.type
_entity.pdbx_description
1 polymer ?
#
loop_
_entity_poly.entity_id
_entity_poly.type
_entity_poly.pdbx_seq_one_letter_code
_entity_poly.pdbx_strand_id
1 'polypeptide(L)'
;MKDTKICQSCAMPLTSEDMYATEKDGSANTDYCKWCYDKGEFIEKCSMEEFIDKCSQFGEQAGMTNDQMREYCTKVFPTLKRWKK
;
A
#
# COMPACT_ATOMS: atom_id res chain seq x y z
N MET A 1 -15.60 -15.04 -9.52
CA MET A 1 -14.30 -14.54 -9.13
C MET A 1 -14.31 -13.05 -8.86
N LYS A 2 -13.81 -12.68 -7.75
CA LYS A 2 -13.78 -11.29 -7.39
C LYS A 2 -12.44 -10.69 -7.61
N ASP A 3 -12.41 -9.50 -8.16
CA ASP A 3 -11.18 -8.76 -8.27
C ASP A 3 -10.90 -8.13 -6.91
N THR A 4 -9.85 -8.58 -6.27
CA THR A 4 -9.44 -7.98 -5.02
C THR A 4 -8.69 -6.70 -5.33
N LYS A 5 -9.14 -5.60 -4.73
CA LYS A 5 -8.44 -4.34 -4.88
C LYS A 5 -7.17 -4.39 -4.04
N ILE A 6 -6.15 -3.72 -4.52
CA ILE A 6 -4.90 -3.59 -3.75
C ILE A 6 -4.67 -2.13 -3.44
N CYS A 7 -3.97 -1.87 -2.35
CA CYS A 7 -3.59 -0.52 -2.00
C CYS A 7 -2.65 0.06 -3.06
N GLN A 8 -2.98 1.22 -3.58
CA GLN A 8 -2.19 1.86 -4.64
C GLN A 8 -0.95 2.57 -4.10
N SER A 9 -0.58 2.24 -2.88
CA SER A 9 0.63 2.75 -2.26
C SER A 9 1.56 1.62 -1.82
N CYS A 10 1.03 0.60 -1.15
CA CYS A 10 1.85 -0.52 -0.63
C CYS A 10 1.52 -1.86 -1.25
N ALA A 11 0.53 -1.91 -2.14
CA ALA A 11 0.11 -3.13 -2.84
C ALA A 11 -0.50 -4.21 -1.93
N MET A 12 -0.88 -3.84 -0.69
CA MET A 12 -1.51 -4.79 0.20
C MET A 12 -2.95 -5.07 -0.27
N PRO A 13 -3.38 -6.34 -0.27
CA PRO A 13 -4.76 -6.64 -0.65
C PRO A 13 -5.76 -5.99 0.29
N LEU A 14 -6.77 -5.35 -0.28
CA LEU A 14 -7.84 -4.71 0.48
C LEU A 14 -9.03 -5.68 0.52
N THR A 15 -9.01 -6.57 1.48
CA THR A 15 -9.97 -7.67 1.53
C THR A 15 -11.22 -7.38 2.35
N SER A 16 -11.24 -6.27 3.08
CA SER A 16 -12.41 -5.89 3.85
C SER A 16 -12.54 -4.37 3.90
N GLU A 17 -13.73 -3.89 4.23
CA GLU A 17 -13.99 -2.46 4.31
C GLU A 17 -13.17 -1.78 5.39
N ASP A 18 -12.82 -2.51 6.44
CA ASP A 18 -12.01 -1.98 7.53
C ASP A 18 -10.62 -1.56 7.07
N MET A 19 -10.18 -2.07 5.95
CA MET A 19 -8.84 -1.81 5.44
C MET A 19 -8.77 -0.58 4.55
N TYR A 20 -9.91 -0.03 4.15
CA TYR A 20 -9.92 1.15 3.28
C TYR A 20 -9.48 2.41 4.02
N ALA A 21 -8.81 3.27 3.28
CA ALA A 21 -8.44 4.59 3.79
C ALA A 21 -9.68 5.47 3.87
N THR A 22 -9.51 6.67 4.43
CA THR A 22 -10.58 7.64 4.52
C THR A 22 -10.18 8.95 3.87
N GLU A 23 -11.16 9.64 3.34
CA GLU A 23 -10.97 10.98 2.81
C GLU A 23 -11.15 12.00 3.94
N LYS A 24 -10.91 13.25 3.63
CA LYS A 24 -11.01 14.32 4.61
C LYS A 24 -12.41 14.43 5.20
N ASP A 25 -13.42 14.09 4.43
CA ASP A 25 -14.81 14.16 4.88
C ASP A 25 -15.28 12.86 5.54
N GLY A 26 -14.37 11.90 5.71
CA GLY A 26 -14.70 10.63 6.36
C GLY A 26 -15.18 9.53 5.42
N SER A 27 -15.34 9.83 4.14
CA SER A 27 -15.78 8.80 3.19
C SER A 27 -14.63 7.83 2.93
N ALA A 28 -14.97 6.62 2.48
CA ALA A 28 -13.97 5.59 2.22
C ALA A 28 -13.20 5.86 0.94
N ASN A 29 -11.90 5.63 0.98
CA ASN A 29 -11.06 5.66 -0.21
C ASN A 29 -10.63 4.23 -0.51
N THR A 30 -11.14 3.66 -1.58
CA THR A 30 -10.87 2.27 -1.92
C THR A 30 -9.58 2.06 -2.69
N ASP A 31 -8.85 3.12 -2.97
CA ASP A 31 -7.57 3.03 -3.68
C ASP A 31 -6.40 2.76 -2.75
N TYR A 32 -6.53 3.12 -1.48
CA TYR A 32 -5.45 3.02 -0.50
C TYR A 32 -5.91 2.32 0.76
N CYS A 33 -4.97 1.81 1.53
CA CYS A 33 -5.29 1.22 2.83
C CYS A 33 -5.17 2.28 3.93
N LYS A 34 -5.82 2.01 5.05
CA LYS A 34 -5.84 2.96 6.16
C LYS A 34 -4.47 3.20 6.79
N TRP A 35 -3.52 2.34 6.51
CA TRP A 35 -2.15 2.49 7.02
C TRP A 35 -1.29 3.36 6.12
N CYS A 36 -1.74 3.64 4.91
CA CYS A 36 -1.01 4.49 3.97
C CYS A 36 -1.62 5.87 3.83
N TYR A 37 -2.92 5.96 3.97
CA TYR A 37 -3.68 7.17 3.65
C TYR A 37 -4.80 7.33 4.66
N ASP A 38 -4.89 8.50 5.26
CA ASP A 38 -5.90 8.77 6.27
C ASP A 38 -6.34 10.21 6.19
N LYS A 39 -7.65 10.43 6.28
CA LYS A 39 -8.24 11.77 6.29
C LYS A 39 -7.77 12.66 5.14
N GLY A 40 -7.63 12.06 3.98
CA GLY A 40 -7.26 12.79 2.77
C GLY A 40 -5.79 13.03 2.59
N GLU A 41 -4.93 12.43 3.41
CA GLU A 41 -3.50 12.62 3.32
C GLU A 41 -2.74 11.30 3.47
N PHE A 42 -1.60 11.19 2.81
CA PHE A 42 -0.73 10.06 3.02
C PHE A 42 -0.08 10.18 4.39
N ILE A 43 -0.07 9.08 5.13
CA ILE A 43 0.50 9.05 6.48
C ILE A 43 2.02 9.18 6.41
N GLU A 44 2.64 8.44 5.47
CA GLU A 44 4.08 8.49 5.27
C GLU A 44 4.39 9.34 4.05
N LYS A 45 5.14 10.40 4.25
CA LYS A 45 5.53 11.30 3.15
C LYS A 45 7.00 11.08 2.84
N CYS A 46 7.29 9.98 2.18
CA CYS A 46 8.67 9.59 1.87
C CYS A 46 8.78 9.22 0.40
N SER A 47 10.01 8.95 -0.04
CA SER A 47 10.23 8.51 -1.41
C SER A 47 9.80 7.05 -1.55
N MET A 48 9.67 6.60 -2.80
CA MET A 48 9.32 5.22 -3.07
C MET A 48 10.36 4.26 -2.49
N GLU A 49 11.64 4.60 -2.61
CA GLU A 49 12.71 3.76 -2.08
C GLU A 49 12.63 3.61 -0.58
N GLU A 50 12.37 4.70 0.12
CA GLU A 50 12.19 4.66 1.58
C GLU A 50 10.98 3.84 1.96
N PHE A 51 9.92 3.96 1.18
CA PHE A 51 8.70 3.21 1.45
C PHE A 51 8.92 1.72 1.20
N ILE A 52 9.67 1.37 0.16
CA ILE A 52 10.03 -0.02 -0.12
C ILE A 52 10.81 -0.59 1.06
N ASP A 53 11.76 0.16 1.61
CA ASP A 53 12.52 -0.29 2.78
C ASP A 53 11.61 -0.60 3.95
N LYS A 54 10.65 0.27 4.21
CA LYS A 54 9.71 0.05 5.30
C LYS A 54 8.85 -1.17 5.06
N CYS A 55 8.33 -1.30 3.86
CA CYS A 55 7.45 -2.41 3.52
C CYS A 55 8.17 -3.75 3.51
N SER A 56 9.46 -3.76 3.16
CA SER A 56 10.21 -5.01 3.11
C SER A 56 10.34 -5.65 4.49
N GLN A 57 10.25 -4.85 5.54
CA GLN A 57 10.32 -5.37 6.90
C GLN A 57 9.09 -6.19 7.28
N PHE A 58 8.03 -6.09 6.51
CA PHE A 58 6.81 -6.85 6.75
C PHE A 58 6.73 -8.12 5.92
N GLY A 59 7.83 -8.48 5.25
CA GLY A 59 7.84 -9.68 4.41
C GLY A 59 7.45 -10.93 5.15
N GLU A 60 7.95 -11.11 6.38
CA GLU A 60 7.65 -12.29 7.18
C GLU A 60 6.16 -12.46 7.40
N GLN A 61 5.45 -11.35 7.61
CA GLN A 61 4.01 -11.38 7.84
C GLN A 61 3.26 -11.82 6.59
N ALA A 62 3.87 -11.60 5.43
CA ALA A 62 3.28 -12.00 4.15
C ALA A 62 3.81 -13.35 3.68
N GLY A 63 4.62 -14.03 4.50
CA GLY A 63 5.19 -15.32 4.14
C GLY A 63 6.38 -15.21 3.20
N MET A 64 7.04 -14.07 3.20
CA MET A 64 8.18 -13.80 2.30
C MET A 64 9.40 -13.38 3.12
N THR A 65 10.59 -13.56 2.56
CA THR A 65 11.78 -12.99 3.17
C THR A 65 11.78 -11.48 2.88
N ASN A 66 12.57 -10.73 3.63
CA ASN A 66 12.68 -9.31 3.39
C ASN A 66 13.16 -9.00 1.97
N ASP A 67 14.10 -9.81 1.47
CA ASP A 67 14.61 -9.64 0.11
C ASP A 67 13.53 -9.89 -0.93
N GLN A 68 12.71 -10.92 -0.72
CA GLN A 68 11.62 -11.23 -1.63
C GLN A 68 10.58 -10.11 -1.63
N MET A 69 10.28 -9.59 -0.46
CA MET A 69 9.32 -8.49 -0.34
C MET A 69 9.84 -7.23 -1.02
N ARG A 70 11.13 -6.93 -0.82
CA ARG A 70 11.74 -5.77 -1.47
C ARG A 70 11.69 -5.90 -2.98
N GLU A 71 11.99 -7.08 -3.50
CA GLU A 71 11.96 -7.31 -4.94
C GLU A 71 10.54 -7.14 -5.48
N TYR A 72 9.56 -7.70 -4.77
CA TYR A 72 8.17 -7.55 -5.15
C TYR A 72 7.77 -6.08 -5.18
N CYS A 73 8.10 -5.34 -4.14
CA CYS A 73 7.75 -3.92 -4.07
C CYS A 73 8.43 -3.13 -5.18
N THR A 74 9.69 -3.43 -5.47
CA THR A 74 10.43 -2.73 -6.51
C THR A 74 9.79 -2.90 -7.88
N LYS A 75 9.20 -4.08 -8.12
CA LYS A 75 8.55 -4.35 -9.40
C LYS A 75 7.14 -3.77 -9.45
N VAL A 76 6.41 -3.82 -8.34
CA VAL A 76 4.99 -3.48 -8.32
C VAL A 76 4.75 -1.99 -8.07
N PHE A 77 5.49 -1.38 -7.16
CA PHE A 77 5.23 0.00 -6.77
C PHE A 77 5.22 0.98 -7.94
N PRO A 78 6.15 0.90 -8.91
CA PRO A 78 6.10 1.85 -10.03
C PRO A 78 4.82 1.78 -10.86
N THR A 79 4.05 0.71 -10.73
CA THR A 79 2.78 0.57 -11.43
C THR A 79 1.60 1.08 -10.61
N LEU A 80 1.83 1.39 -9.35
CA LEU A 80 0.76 1.84 -8.46
C LEU A 80 0.49 3.32 -8.64
N LYS A 81 -0.75 3.70 -8.36
CA LYS A 81 -1.23 5.05 -8.59
C LYS A 81 -0.39 6.11 -7.90
N ARG A 82 0.04 5.85 -6.65
CA ARG A 82 0.83 6.81 -5.89
C ARG A 82 2.22 7.06 -6.50
N TRP A 83 2.84 5.99 -7.02
CA TRP A 83 4.23 6.05 -7.47
C TRP A 83 4.37 6.16 -8.97
N LYS A 84 3.29 5.93 -9.69
CA LYS A 84 3.30 6.00 -11.14
C LYS A 84 3.46 7.45 -11.59
N LYS A 85 4.31 7.65 -12.58
CA LYS A 85 4.55 8.98 -13.14
C LYS A 85 3.78 9.19 -14.42
#